data_eaff25096a8c8d9d1252c141b904e8db
#
_entry.id   eaff25096a8c8d9d1252c141b904e8db
#
_cell.length_a   1.000
_cell.length_b   1.000
_cell.length_c   1.000
_cell.angle_alpha   90.00
_cell.angle_beta   90.00
_cell.angle_gamma   90.00
#
_symmetry.space_group_name_H-M   'P 1'
#
loop_
_entity.id
_entity.type
_entity.pdbx_description
1 polymer ?
#
loop_
_entity_poly.entity_id
_entity_poly.type
_entity_poly.pdbx_seq_one_letter_code
_entity_poly.pdbx_strand_id
1 'polypeptide(L)'
;ETRTAGIIAERLNAAGITVKAEVGGTGVVGVMDTGRPGPTLMIRADIDALPVSELSDLPFASTNGNMHACGHDGHITMALGAADLLAARAAELSGKVVFVF
;
A
#
# COMPACT_ATOMS: atom_id res chain seq x y z
N GLU A 1 3.39 -9.66 8.43
CA GLU A 1 3.12 -8.80 7.26
C GLU A 1 4.38 -8.45 6.44
N THR A 2 5.57 -8.93 6.83
CA THR A 2 6.88 -8.57 6.21
C THR A 2 6.89 -8.71 4.68
N ARG A 3 6.37 -9.83 4.15
CA ARG A 3 6.30 -10.04 2.70
C ARG A 3 5.40 -9.01 2.02
N THR A 4 4.23 -8.76 2.58
CA THR A 4 3.26 -7.78 2.07
C THR A 4 3.86 -6.37 2.08
N ALA A 5 4.50 -5.98 3.19
CA ALA A 5 5.20 -4.72 3.31
C ALA A 5 6.31 -4.54 2.26
N GLY A 6 7.08 -5.60 1.98
CA GLY A 6 8.10 -5.59 0.93
C GLY A 6 7.50 -5.32 -0.45
N ILE A 7 6.42 -6.02 -0.81
CA ILE A 7 5.72 -5.83 -2.09
C ILE A 7 5.18 -4.40 -2.21
N ILE A 8 4.59 -3.87 -1.14
CA ILE A 8 4.09 -2.48 -1.12
C ILE A 8 5.22 -1.49 -1.35
N ALA A 9 6.34 -1.64 -0.63
CA ALA A 9 7.49 -0.77 -0.76
C ALA A 9 8.08 -0.79 -2.19
N GLU A 10 8.19 -1.97 -2.79
CA GLU A 10 8.66 -2.14 -4.18
C GLU A 10 7.72 -1.43 -5.18
N ARG A 11 6.41 -1.59 -5.02
CA ARG A 11 5.41 -0.98 -5.91
C ARG A 11 5.44 0.55 -5.82
N LEU A 12 5.49 1.11 -4.61
CA LEU A 12 5.57 2.55 -4.40
C LEU A 12 6.87 3.14 -4.98
N ASN A 13 8.01 2.46 -4.77
CA ASN A 13 9.28 2.87 -5.35
C ASN A 13 9.24 2.83 -6.89
N ALA A 14 8.65 1.79 -7.48
CA ALA A 14 8.50 1.68 -8.93
C ALA A 14 7.63 2.82 -9.52
N ALA A 15 6.67 3.32 -8.75
CA ALA A 15 5.86 4.50 -9.10
C ALA A 15 6.61 5.84 -8.88
N GLY A 16 7.86 5.83 -8.43
CA GLY A 16 8.64 7.04 -8.15
C GLY A 16 8.27 7.75 -6.84
N ILE A 17 7.57 7.07 -5.95
CA ILE A 17 7.16 7.59 -4.64
C ILE A 17 8.28 7.33 -3.62
N THR A 18 8.62 8.33 -2.83
CA THR A 18 9.64 8.18 -1.77
C THR A 18 9.10 7.30 -0.65
N VAL A 19 9.79 6.21 -0.34
CA VAL A 19 9.33 5.18 0.61
C VAL A 19 10.16 5.16 1.88
N LYS A 20 9.49 5.04 3.02
CA LYS A 20 10.06 4.66 4.31
C LYS A 20 9.38 3.37 4.77
N ALA A 21 10.13 2.29 4.83
CA ALA A 21 9.69 0.99 5.35
C ALA A 21 9.96 0.86 6.86
N GLU A 22 9.48 -0.23 7.45
CA GLU A 22 9.70 -0.61 8.86
C GLU A 22 9.19 0.44 9.87
N VAL A 23 8.15 1.18 9.51
CA VAL A 23 7.53 2.16 10.40
C VAL A 23 6.65 1.42 11.40
N GLY A 24 7.00 1.46 12.67
CA GLY A 24 6.28 0.75 13.73
C GLY A 24 6.35 -0.78 13.59
N GLY A 25 7.37 -1.31 12.95
CA GLY A 25 7.55 -2.74 12.67
C GLY A 25 7.47 -3.05 11.19
N THR A 26 6.30 -3.37 10.66
CA THR A 26 6.09 -3.73 9.25
C THR A 26 5.41 -2.63 8.42
N GLY A 27 5.10 -1.48 9.02
CA GLY A 27 4.43 -0.39 8.32
C GLY A 27 5.29 0.22 7.20
N VAL A 28 4.64 0.68 6.15
CA VAL A 28 5.26 1.34 5.00
C VAL A 28 4.61 2.70 4.78
N VAL A 29 5.42 3.74 4.66
CA VAL A 29 4.95 5.09 4.34
C VAL A 29 5.54 5.52 3.00
N GLY A 30 4.69 5.89 2.06
CA GLY A 30 5.06 6.50 0.80
C GLY A 30 4.71 7.98 0.76
N VAL A 31 5.60 8.82 0.28
CA VAL A 31 5.34 10.25 0.12
C VAL A 31 5.51 10.64 -1.35
N MET A 32 4.42 11.02 -1.97
CA MET A 32 4.41 11.66 -3.28
C MET A 32 4.36 13.18 -3.06
N ASP A 33 5.46 13.86 -3.32
CA ASP A 33 5.57 15.33 -3.24
C ASP A 33 5.60 15.89 -4.65
N THR A 34 4.63 16.73 -4.98
CA THR A 34 4.57 17.37 -6.31
C THR A 34 5.55 18.52 -6.47
N GLY A 35 6.20 18.96 -5.40
CA GLY A 35 7.05 20.16 -5.37
C GLY A 35 6.29 21.48 -5.48
N ARG A 36 4.96 21.44 -5.58
CA ARG A 36 4.08 22.62 -5.67
C ARG A 36 3.33 22.83 -4.36
N PRO A 37 3.12 24.09 -3.91
CA PRO A 37 2.31 24.39 -2.73
C PRO A 37 0.90 23.80 -2.87
N GLY A 38 0.39 23.24 -1.77
CA GLY A 38 -0.95 22.67 -1.75
C GLY A 38 -1.18 21.84 -0.49
N PRO A 39 -2.37 21.23 -0.35
CA PRO A 39 -2.71 20.42 0.81
C PRO A 39 -1.92 19.11 0.84
N THR A 40 -1.89 18.48 2.02
CA THR A 40 -1.43 17.10 2.18
C THR A 40 -2.64 16.21 2.40
N LEU A 41 -2.80 15.22 1.52
CA LEU A 41 -3.80 14.16 1.64
C LEU A 41 -3.13 12.89 2.17
N MET A 42 -3.78 12.19 3.09
CA MET A 42 -3.36 10.86 3.52
C MET A 42 -4.32 9.80 2.99
N ILE A 43 -3.76 8.73 2.43
CA ILE A 43 -4.47 7.50 2.06
C ILE A 43 -3.91 6.37 2.92
N ARG A 44 -4.79 5.67 3.66
CA ARG A 44 -4.39 4.58 4.54
C ARG A 44 -5.01 3.26 4.12
N ALA A 45 -4.24 2.18 4.21
CA ALA A 45 -4.73 0.82 4.06
C ALA A 45 -4.09 -0.09 5.12
N ASP A 46 -4.90 -0.91 5.79
CA ASP A 46 -4.42 -1.96 6.67
C ASP A 46 -3.76 -3.09 5.86
N ILE A 47 -2.74 -3.73 6.42
CA ILE A 47 -1.97 -4.77 5.72
C ILE A 47 -1.99 -6.13 6.41
N ASP A 48 -2.66 -6.24 7.55
CA ASP A 48 -2.72 -7.46 8.34
C ASP A 48 -3.71 -8.49 7.76
N ALA A 49 -3.44 -9.76 8.07
CA ALA A 49 -4.31 -10.89 7.82
C ALA A 49 -4.81 -11.48 9.15
N LEU A 50 -5.88 -12.24 9.10
CA LEU A 50 -6.43 -12.94 10.26
C LEU A 50 -5.81 -14.35 10.37
N PRO A 51 -5.60 -14.88 11.59
CA PRO A 51 -5.10 -16.24 11.81
C PRO A 51 -6.21 -17.28 11.56
N VAL A 52 -6.66 -17.34 10.32
CA VAL A 52 -7.73 -18.22 9.83
C VAL A 52 -7.21 -18.98 8.62
N SER A 53 -7.45 -20.28 8.60
CA SER A 53 -7.11 -21.12 7.43
C SER A 53 -8.02 -20.77 6.26
N GLU A 54 -7.43 -20.48 5.12
CA GLU A 54 -8.17 -20.25 3.89
C GLU A 54 -8.65 -21.59 3.31
N LEU A 55 -9.94 -21.69 3.04
CA LEU A 55 -10.59 -22.88 2.47
C LEU A 55 -11.09 -22.65 1.03
N SER A 56 -10.61 -21.59 0.38
CA SER A 56 -10.92 -21.36 -1.03
C SER A 56 -10.08 -22.30 -1.92
N ASP A 57 -10.66 -22.77 -3.01
CA ASP A 57 -9.98 -23.59 -4.02
C ASP A 57 -9.23 -22.71 -5.05
N LEU A 58 -8.80 -21.51 -4.66
CA LEU A 58 -8.10 -20.59 -5.55
C LEU A 58 -6.62 -20.97 -5.69
N PRO A 59 -6.02 -20.82 -6.88
CA PRO A 59 -4.61 -21.19 -7.09
C PRO A 59 -3.62 -20.32 -6.30
N PHE A 60 -4.08 -19.24 -5.71
CA PHE A 60 -3.30 -18.32 -4.86
C PHE A 60 -3.79 -18.32 -3.40
N ALA A 61 -4.59 -19.29 -3.00
CA ALA A 61 -5.04 -19.42 -1.60
C ALA A 61 -3.86 -19.44 -0.64
N SER A 62 -4.02 -18.83 0.52
CA SER A 62 -2.99 -18.81 1.55
C SER A 62 -2.77 -20.20 2.13
N THR A 63 -1.50 -20.59 2.29
CA THR A 63 -1.09 -21.87 2.86
C THR A 63 -0.36 -21.74 4.19
N ASN A 64 -0.27 -20.52 4.76
CA ASN A 64 0.50 -20.23 5.97
C ASN A 64 -0.35 -20.08 7.25
N GLY A 65 -1.64 -20.43 7.18
CA GLY A 65 -2.58 -20.34 8.31
C GLY A 65 -3.12 -18.93 8.56
N ASN A 66 -2.86 -17.98 7.69
CA ASN A 66 -3.43 -16.65 7.74
C ASN A 66 -4.17 -16.33 6.44
N MET A 67 -5.28 -15.63 6.53
CA MET A 67 -6.12 -15.27 5.39
C MET A 67 -6.53 -13.80 5.48
N HIS A 68 -6.59 -13.10 4.34
CA HIS A 68 -7.20 -11.77 4.25
C HIS A 68 -8.74 -11.84 4.32
N ALA A 69 -9.26 -12.46 5.39
CA ALA A 69 -10.70 -12.69 5.57
C ALA A 69 -11.49 -11.39 5.89
N CYS A 70 -10.80 -10.26 6.09
CA CYS A 70 -11.39 -8.94 6.31
C CYS A 70 -11.32 -8.03 5.05
N GLY A 71 -10.64 -8.47 3.99
CA GLY A 71 -10.54 -7.70 2.74
C GLY A 71 -9.43 -6.64 2.71
N HIS A 72 -8.44 -6.71 3.62
CA HIS A 72 -7.32 -5.76 3.64
C HIS A 72 -6.45 -5.86 2.38
N ASP A 73 -6.37 -7.01 1.74
CA ASP A 73 -5.77 -7.20 0.41
C ASP A 73 -6.44 -6.32 -0.67
N GLY A 74 -7.76 -6.18 -0.61
CA GLY A 74 -8.52 -5.25 -1.44
C GLY A 74 -8.16 -3.80 -1.14
N HIS A 75 -8.05 -3.41 0.14
CA HIS A 75 -7.63 -2.06 0.54
C HIS A 75 -6.22 -1.74 0.05
N ILE A 76 -5.26 -2.67 0.21
CA ILE A 76 -3.90 -2.54 -0.30
C ILE A 76 -3.91 -2.32 -1.81
N THR A 77 -4.65 -3.15 -2.53
CA THR A 77 -4.75 -3.09 -4.00
C THR A 77 -5.31 -1.76 -4.47
N MET A 78 -6.37 -1.26 -3.83
CA MET A 78 -6.97 0.05 -4.15
C MET A 78 -6.01 1.20 -3.86
N ALA A 79 -5.31 1.17 -2.72
CA ALA A 79 -4.35 2.21 -2.35
C ALA A 79 -3.14 2.24 -3.29
N LEU A 80 -2.61 1.07 -3.68
CA LEU A 80 -1.52 0.98 -4.66
C LEU A 80 -1.97 1.42 -6.06
N GLY A 81 -3.17 1.05 -6.48
CA GLY A 81 -3.75 1.52 -7.74
C GLY A 81 -3.94 3.04 -7.76
N ALA A 82 -4.38 3.62 -6.64
CA ALA A 82 -4.44 5.08 -6.48
C ALA A 82 -3.04 5.71 -6.56
N ALA A 83 -2.03 5.09 -5.94
CA ALA A 83 -0.65 5.57 -6.00
C ALA A 83 -0.11 5.61 -7.44
N ASP A 84 -0.32 4.54 -8.21
CA ASP A 84 0.09 4.45 -9.62
C ASP A 84 -0.59 5.55 -10.46
N LEU A 85 -1.91 5.73 -10.30
CA LEU A 85 -2.68 6.73 -11.05
C LEU A 85 -2.28 8.17 -10.69
N LEU A 86 -2.10 8.46 -9.40
CA LEU A 86 -1.71 9.79 -8.94
C LEU A 86 -0.27 10.11 -9.34
N ALA A 87 0.65 9.16 -9.24
CA ALA A 87 2.03 9.34 -9.68
C ALA A 87 2.12 9.63 -11.18
N ALA A 88 1.36 8.92 -12.00
CA ALA A 88 1.29 9.15 -13.45
C ALA A 88 0.76 10.56 -13.81
N ARG A 89 0.01 11.20 -12.91
CA ARG A 89 -0.59 12.54 -13.07
C ARG A 89 0.02 13.59 -12.16
N ALA A 90 1.17 13.31 -11.54
CA ALA A 90 1.81 14.21 -10.56
C ALA A 90 2.00 15.64 -11.11
N ALA A 91 2.24 15.80 -12.41
CA ALA A 91 2.37 17.10 -13.07
C ALA A 91 1.09 17.96 -13.03
N GLU A 92 -0.07 17.35 -12.87
CA GLU A 92 -1.38 18.03 -12.81
C GLU A 92 -1.81 18.35 -11.36
N LEU A 93 -1.09 17.83 -10.36
CA LEU A 93 -1.46 17.91 -8.94
C LEU A 93 -0.62 18.96 -8.20
N SER A 94 -1.09 19.41 -7.05
CA SER A 94 -0.40 20.30 -6.12
C SER A 94 -0.44 19.73 -4.70
N GLY A 95 0.57 20.06 -3.88
CA GLY A 95 0.69 19.53 -2.53
C GLY A 95 1.32 18.14 -2.49
N LYS A 96 0.90 17.33 -1.51
CA LYS A 96 1.47 16.00 -1.24
C LYS A 96 0.39 14.96 -1.05
N VAL A 97 0.72 13.71 -1.42
CA VAL A 97 -0.07 12.54 -1.01
C VAL A 97 0.82 11.63 -0.18
N VAL A 98 0.35 11.24 0.99
CA VAL A 98 1.01 10.33 1.91
C VAL A 98 0.22 9.03 1.95
N PHE A 99 0.86 7.94 1.54
CA PHE A 99 0.31 6.60 1.61
C PHE A 99 0.82 5.92 2.88
N VAL A 100 -0.07 5.35 3.68
CA VAL A 100 0.26 4.69 4.94
C VAL A 100 -0.29 3.27 4.92
N PHE A 101 0.61 2.33 4.99
CA PHE A 101 0.29 0.91 5.04
C PHE A 101 0.78 0.27 6.33
#